data_be8323c48fc495a28d51f01bfa2ff245
#
_entry.id   be8323c48fc495a28d51f01bfa2ff245
#
_cell.length_a   1.000
_cell.length_b   1.000
_cell.length_c   1.000
_cell.angle_alpha   90.00
_cell.angle_beta   90.00
_cell.angle_gamma   90.00
#
_symmetry.space_group_name_H-M   'P 1'
#
loop_
_entity.id
_entity.type
_entity.pdbx_description
1 polymer ?
#
loop_
_entity_poly.entity_id
_entity_poly.type
_entity_poly.pdbx_seq_one_letter_code
_entity_poly.pdbx_strand_id
1 'polypeptide(L)'
;MTDTHDSYLQSDARQEAISAQKELFLRGLPVDTTVVSDFVLRSWQRSRLAGVDPETTVRKKVDETIFRHILAANADLLESSRVIMKELFSSLVSGAGSMILSTAECISLHMETSGRDGDTYPSSKPGMITTEQLRGTNGIGTCVAERRPIEIIGAEHYLTVGHRWSCSAAPIFDSKNQLIAVLNVSQLREKYHSHTLGMVRAAAYAISEQLRLRALLQQQQAIIELLDEGVIVVSRSGEVKLMNSKAASMLGLPAPQQGENIYKFMRPSQMLDNILTGDPHIMDQEAQFP
;
A
#
# COMPACT_ATOMS: atom_id res chain seq x y z
N MET A 1 26.12 -13.90 11.29
CA MET A 1 26.65 -13.04 10.22
C MET A 1 25.77 -11.79 9.95
N THR A 2 24.49 -11.77 10.31
CA THR A 2 23.58 -10.61 10.17
C THR A 2 23.87 -9.47 11.15
N ASP A 3 24.26 -9.77 12.38
CA ASP A 3 24.52 -8.78 13.45
C ASP A 3 25.65 -7.77 13.12
N THR A 4 26.68 -8.20 12.39
CA THR A 4 27.82 -7.32 12.06
C THR A 4 27.49 -6.32 10.97
N HIS A 5 26.63 -6.67 10.01
CA HIS A 5 26.21 -5.77 8.91
C HIS A 5 25.26 -4.69 9.44
N ASP A 6 24.26 -5.10 10.21
CA ASP A 6 23.30 -4.16 10.83
C ASP A 6 24.01 -3.19 11.78
N SER A 7 24.93 -3.70 12.61
CA SER A 7 25.76 -2.89 13.50
C SER A 7 26.61 -1.86 12.72
N TYR A 8 27.16 -2.22 11.55
CA TYR A 8 27.89 -1.29 10.71
C TYR A 8 27.00 -0.18 10.13
N LEU A 9 25.84 -0.53 9.58
CA LEU A 9 24.93 0.45 8.97
C LEU A 9 24.38 1.47 9.99
N GLN A 10 24.22 1.06 11.24
CA GLN A 10 23.80 1.92 12.34
C GLN A 10 24.97 2.70 12.95
N SER A 11 26.21 2.27 12.73
CA SER A 11 27.38 2.78 13.45
C SER A 11 27.56 4.28 13.26
N ASP A 12 28.02 4.95 14.31
CA ASP A 12 28.32 6.39 14.26
C ASP A 12 29.41 6.69 13.25
N ALA A 13 30.43 5.83 13.12
CA ALA A 13 31.49 5.96 12.13
C ALA A 13 30.95 6.01 10.68
N ARG A 14 29.97 5.15 10.33
CA ARG A 14 29.32 5.21 9.02
C ARG A 14 28.50 6.48 8.85
N GLN A 15 27.78 6.88 9.88
CA GLN A 15 26.96 8.10 9.84
C GLN A 15 27.83 9.36 9.72
N GLU A 16 28.97 9.40 10.39
CA GLU A 16 29.97 10.46 10.25
C GLU A 16 30.54 10.50 8.83
N ALA A 17 30.89 9.33 8.27
CA ALA A 17 31.37 9.24 6.89
C ALA A 17 30.33 9.76 5.88
N ILE A 18 29.07 9.37 6.01
CA ILE A 18 27.99 9.87 5.15
C ILE A 18 27.77 11.37 5.34
N SER A 19 27.81 11.86 6.58
CA SER A 19 27.67 13.30 6.89
C SER A 19 28.79 14.11 6.25
N ALA A 20 30.04 13.63 6.32
CA ALA A 20 31.17 14.28 5.65
C ALA A 20 30.98 14.33 4.12
N GLN A 21 30.50 13.24 3.50
CA GLN A 21 30.20 13.23 2.07
C GLN A 21 29.06 14.19 1.72
N LYS A 22 28.06 14.33 2.57
CA LYS A 22 26.95 15.26 2.39
C LYS A 22 27.42 16.71 2.45
N GLU A 23 28.33 17.06 3.37
CA GLU A 23 28.93 18.39 3.42
C GLU A 23 29.70 18.71 2.11
N LEU A 24 30.48 17.74 1.60
CA LEU A 24 31.14 17.89 0.30
C LEU A 24 30.12 18.10 -0.81
N PHE A 25 29.05 17.30 -0.83
CA PHE A 25 27.96 17.45 -1.78
C PHE A 25 27.31 18.84 -1.74
N LEU A 26 26.98 19.34 -0.55
CA LEU A 26 26.35 20.65 -0.38
C LEU A 26 27.26 21.81 -0.84
N ARG A 27 28.57 21.65 -0.70
CA ARG A 27 29.60 22.58 -1.21
C ARG A 27 29.88 22.43 -2.70
N GLY A 28 29.23 21.47 -3.41
CA GLY A 28 29.46 21.21 -4.84
C GLY A 28 30.76 20.46 -5.16
N LEU A 29 31.35 19.82 -4.15
CA LEU A 29 32.57 19.01 -4.29
C LEU A 29 32.24 17.55 -4.64
N PRO A 30 33.20 16.81 -5.22
CA PRO A 30 33.01 15.39 -5.53
C PRO A 30 32.66 14.56 -4.28
N VAL A 31 31.76 13.59 -4.45
CA VAL A 31 31.28 12.65 -3.42
C VAL A 31 31.82 11.26 -3.72
N ASP A 32 32.29 10.58 -2.68
CA ASP A 32 32.71 9.18 -2.79
C ASP A 32 31.50 8.24 -2.87
N THR A 33 31.28 7.65 -4.04
CA THR A 33 30.18 6.71 -4.30
C THR A 33 30.37 5.32 -3.68
N THR A 34 31.52 5.06 -3.07
CA THR A 34 31.70 3.86 -2.24
C THR A 34 31.11 4.03 -0.84
N VAL A 35 30.95 5.27 -0.39
CA VAL A 35 30.34 5.63 0.90
C VAL A 35 28.85 5.91 0.75
N VAL A 36 28.46 6.65 -0.28
CA VAL A 36 27.05 7.05 -0.54
C VAL A 36 26.52 6.30 -1.75
N SER A 37 25.43 5.58 -1.58
CA SER A 37 24.83 4.82 -2.68
C SER A 37 24.29 5.74 -3.78
N ASP A 38 24.34 5.26 -5.04
CA ASP A 38 23.95 6.03 -6.22
C ASP A 38 22.54 6.63 -6.12
N PHE A 39 21.59 5.90 -5.59
CA PHE A 39 20.21 6.39 -5.50
C PHE A 39 20.07 7.49 -4.42
N VAL A 40 20.83 7.42 -3.32
CA VAL A 40 20.89 8.49 -2.31
C VAL A 40 21.50 9.74 -2.93
N LEU A 41 22.61 9.59 -3.67
CA LEU A 41 23.24 10.71 -4.37
C LEU A 41 22.29 11.36 -5.38
N ARG A 42 21.58 10.57 -6.21
CA ARG A 42 20.53 11.11 -7.11
C ARG A 42 19.44 11.84 -6.34
N SER A 43 18.99 11.31 -5.21
CA SER A 43 17.99 11.93 -4.37
C SER A 43 18.49 13.26 -3.76
N TRP A 44 19.74 13.31 -3.30
CA TRP A 44 20.36 14.55 -2.85
C TRP A 44 20.43 15.60 -3.98
N GLN A 45 20.75 15.18 -5.20
CA GLN A 45 20.75 16.06 -6.37
C GLN A 45 19.35 16.65 -6.65
N ARG A 46 18.30 15.81 -6.67
CA ARG A 46 16.92 16.27 -6.82
C ARG A 46 16.50 17.22 -5.72
N SER A 47 16.88 16.93 -4.47
CA SER A 47 16.60 17.77 -3.31
C SER A 47 17.25 19.15 -3.40
N ARG A 48 18.53 19.17 -3.80
CA ARG A 48 19.27 20.42 -4.02
C ARG A 48 18.71 21.25 -5.15
N LEU A 49 18.37 20.62 -6.28
CA LEU A 49 17.74 21.29 -7.42
C LEU A 49 16.38 21.89 -7.06
N ALA A 50 15.64 21.27 -6.16
CA ALA A 50 14.39 21.77 -5.61
C ALA A 50 14.57 22.90 -4.57
N GLY A 51 15.81 23.24 -4.22
CA GLY A 51 16.11 24.30 -3.23
C GLY A 51 15.77 23.93 -1.80
N VAL A 52 15.75 22.64 -1.44
CA VAL A 52 15.46 22.20 -0.07
C VAL A 52 16.62 22.59 0.83
N ASP A 53 16.30 23.32 1.90
CA ASP A 53 17.25 23.61 2.98
C ASP A 53 17.36 22.39 3.91
N PRO A 54 18.56 21.81 4.13
CA PRO A 54 18.75 20.67 5.04
C PRO A 54 18.27 20.89 6.47
N GLU A 55 18.24 22.12 6.94
CA GLU A 55 17.83 22.52 8.29
C GLU A 55 16.34 22.89 8.39
N THR A 56 15.61 22.83 7.28
CA THR A 56 14.20 23.22 7.30
C THR A 56 13.35 22.32 8.21
N THR A 57 12.48 22.94 8.98
CA THR A 57 11.45 22.26 9.78
C THR A 57 10.06 22.41 9.17
N VAL A 58 9.96 23.04 7.99
CA VAL A 58 8.68 23.28 7.32
C VAL A 58 7.97 21.97 7.02
N ARG A 59 6.69 21.91 7.39
CA ARG A 59 5.80 20.78 7.13
C ARG A 59 4.58 21.28 6.37
N LYS A 60 4.24 20.60 5.29
CA LYS A 60 3.04 20.89 4.50
C LYS A 60 2.00 19.82 4.73
N LYS A 61 0.77 20.25 4.96
CA LYS A 61 -0.41 19.37 5.02
C LYS A 61 -1.38 19.77 3.91
N VAL A 62 -2.07 18.79 3.37
CA VAL A 62 -3.15 19.01 2.40
C VAL A 62 -4.33 19.65 3.13
N ASP A 63 -5.10 20.50 2.44
CA ASP A 63 -6.38 21.03 2.95
C ASP A 63 -7.32 19.87 3.33
N GLU A 64 -8.09 20.07 4.41
CA GLU A 64 -8.95 19.03 4.97
C GLU A 64 -10.04 18.55 3.99
N THR A 65 -10.56 19.45 3.16
CA THR A 65 -11.57 19.09 2.15
C THR A 65 -10.95 18.27 1.03
N ILE A 66 -9.77 18.68 0.55
CA ILE A 66 -9.01 17.93 -0.46
C ILE A 66 -8.60 16.58 0.11
N PHE A 67 -8.16 16.52 1.37
CA PHE A 67 -7.77 15.27 2.01
C PHE A 67 -8.92 14.26 2.10
N ARG A 68 -10.13 14.70 2.42
CA ARG A 68 -11.32 13.82 2.41
C ARG A 68 -11.60 13.22 1.03
N HIS A 69 -11.44 14.00 -0.05
CA HIS A 69 -11.57 13.47 -1.41
C HIS A 69 -10.46 12.44 -1.73
N ILE A 70 -9.22 12.70 -1.30
CA ILE A 70 -8.11 11.75 -1.47
C ILE A 70 -8.40 10.45 -0.72
N LEU A 71 -8.89 10.51 0.52
CA LEU A 71 -9.25 9.30 1.28
C LEU A 71 -10.36 8.50 0.59
N ALA A 72 -11.40 9.18 0.10
CA ALA A 72 -12.50 8.53 -0.63
C ALA A 72 -11.99 7.85 -1.92
N ALA A 73 -11.14 8.52 -2.69
CA ALA A 73 -10.56 7.97 -3.90
C ALA A 73 -9.61 6.78 -3.65
N ASN A 74 -9.10 6.63 -2.42
CA ASN A 74 -8.19 5.54 -2.02
C ASN A 74 -8.86 4.55 -1.04
N ALA A 75 -10.20 4.46 -1.01
CA ALA A 75 -10.92 3.63 -0.04
C ALA A 75 -10.53 2.14 -0.14
N ASP A 76 -10.47 1.58 -1.34
CA ASP A 76 -10.08 0.18 -1.58
C ASP A 76 -8.64 -0.11 -1.13
N LEU A 77 -7.71 0.82 -1.39
CA LEU A 77 -6.33 0.73 -0.95
C LEU A 77 -6.25 0.74 0.58
N LEU A 78 -6.97 1.65 1.23
CA LEU A 78 -7.02 1.76 2.69
C LEU A 78 -7.60 0.50 3.33
N GLU A 79 -8.70 -0.02 2.79
CA GLU A 79 -9.32 -1.24 3.30
C GLU A 79 -8.41 -2.45 3.15
N SER A 80 -7.78 -2.62 1.98
CA SER A 80 -6.85 -3.72 1.70
C SER A 80 -5.57 -3.65 2.54
N SER A 81 -5.15 -2.45 2.96
CA SER A 81 -3.89 -2.25 3.67
C SER A 81 -4.01 -2.38 5.18
N ARG A 82 -5.16 -2.02 5.78
CA ARG A 82 -5.30 -1.86 7.25
C ARG A 82 -4.92 -3.10 8.05
N VAL A 83 -5.42 -4.26 7.64
CA VAL A 83 -5.14 -5.51 8.37
C VAL A 83 -3.66 -5.85 8.27
N ILE A 84 -3.10 -5.79 7.06
CA ILE A 84 -1.68 -6.09 6.81
C ILE A 84 -0.78 -5.12 7.58
N MET A 85 -1.10 -3.82 7.58
CA MET A 85 -0.33 -2.81 8.32
C MET A 85 -0.36 -3.06 9.82
N LYS A 86 -1.53 -3.33 10.40
CA LYS A 86 -1.68 -3.57 11.83
C LYS A 86 -0.88 -4.79 12.29
N GLU A 87 -0.99 -5.91 11.58
CA GLU A 87 -0.27 -7.16 11.90
C GLU A 87 1.25 -6.96 11.75
N LEU A 88 1.67 -6.36 10.64
CA LEU A 88 3.08 -6.14 10.38
C LEU A 88 3.68 -5.13 11.38
N PHE A 89 2.98 -4.05 11.70
CA PHE A 89 3.45 -3.04 12.63
C PHE A 89 3.71 -3.62 14.01
N SER A 90 2.79 -4.44 14.52
CA SER A 90 2.95 -5.11 15.83
C SER A 90 4.17 -6.03 15.88
N SER A 91 4.59 -6.57 14.74
CA SER A 91 5.73 -7.50 14.63
C SER A 91 7.07 -6.78 14.40
N LEU A 92 7.07 -5.62 13.72
CA LEU A 92 8.29 -4.92 13.30
C LEU A 92 8.73 -3.83 14.25
N VAL A 93 7.79 -3.08 14.84
CA VAL A 93 8.10 -1.85 15.57
C VAL A 93 8.01 -2.09 17.06
N SER A 94 9.17 -2.22 17.70
CA SER A 94 9.30 -2.22 19.16
C SER A 94 9.75 -0.85 19.65
N GLY A 95 8.85 -0.06 20.25
CA GLY A 95 9.15 1.29 20.76
C GLY A 95 8.77 2.41 19.78
N ALA A 96 9.57 3.49 19.75
CA ALA A 96 9.28 4.64 18.91
C ALA A 96 9.39 4.34 17.41
N GLY A 97 8.31 4.53 16.67
CA GLY A 97 8.27 4.31 15.24
C GLY A 97 6.87 4.46 14.64
N SER A 98 6.81 4.40 13.33
CA SER A 98 5.55 4.49 12.58
C SER A 98 5.60 3.68 11.29
N MET A 99 4.45 3.15 10.90
CA MET A 99 4.22 2.60 9.58
C MET A 99 3.21 3.49 8.85
N ILE A 100 3.55 3.92 7.64
CA ILE A 100 2.80 4.92 6.89
C ILE A 100 2.44 4.34 5.53
N LEU A 101 1.15 4.45 5.17
CA LEU A 101 0.67 4.30 3.81
C LEU A 101 0.55 5.68 3.18
N SER A 102 1.17 5.88 2.03
CA SER A 102 1.16 7.16 1.30
C SER A 102 0.74 6.96 -0.15
N THR A 103 0.09 7.95 -0.75
CA THR A 103 -0.18 7.93 -2.19
C THR A 103 1.10 8.06 -3.03
N ALA A 104 1.01 7.86 -4.34
CA ALA A 104 2.11 8.12 -5.27
C ALA A 104 2.53 9.60 -5.32
N GLU A 105 1.65 10.53 -4.93
CA GLU A 105 1.95 11.96 -4.76
C GLU A 105 2.58 12.27 -3.38
N CYS A 106 2.98 11.23 -2.63
CA CYS A 106 3.59 11.33 -1.32
C CYS A 106 2.71 11.99 -0.25
N ILE A 107 1.38 11.80 -0.31
CA ILE A 107 0.43 12.25 0.70
C ILE A 107 0.15 11.09 1.65
N SER A 108 0.45 11.26 2.93
CA SER A 108 0.20 10.23 3.94
C SER A 108 -1.30 10.00 4.11
N LEU A 109 -1.77 8.77 3.88
CA LEU A 109 -3.19 8.37 3.99
C LEU A 109 -3.52 7.81 5.37
N HIS A 110 -2.67 6.93 5.87
CA HIS A 110 -2.86 6.21 7.12
C HIS A 110 -1.53 5.98 7.83
N MET A 111 -1.59 5.92 9.16
CA MET A 111 -0.40 5.70 9.99
C MET A 111 -0.75 4.78 11.15
N GLU A 112 0.06 3.74 11.35
CA GLU A 112 0.15 2.99 12.60
C GLU A 112 1.35 3.52 13.40
N THR A 113 1.20 3.66 14.72
CA THR A 113 2.26 4.16 15.61
C THR A 113 2.13 3.57 17.01
N SER A 114 3.26 3.29 17.66
CA SER A 114 3.34 2.82 19.05
C SER A 114 3.76 3.92 20.02
N GLY A 115 4.18 5.07 19.52
CA GLY A 115 4.79 6.12 20.31
C GLY A 115 3.84 7.24 20.71
N ARG A 116 4.28 8.06 21.70
CA ARG A 116 3.66 9.36 22.03
C ARG A 116 3.92 10.37 20.90
N ASP A 117 3.18 11.47 20.90
CA ASP A 117 3.52 12.63 20.04
C ASP A 117 4.98 13.05 20.29
N GLY A 118 5.81 12.96 19.23
CA GLY A 118 7.27 13.19 19.30
C GLY A 118 8.12 11.95 19.05
N ASP A 119 7.58 10.75 19.26
CA ASP A 119 8.27 9.48 19.03
C ASP A 119 8.04 8.91 17.60
N THR A 120 7.49 9.72 16.69
CA THR A 120 7.23 9.38 15.31
C THR A 120 8.08 10.23 14.37
N TYR A 121 8.36 9.69 13.19
CA TYR A 121 9.05 10.47 12.15
C TYR A 121 8.30 11.78 11.86
N PRO A 122 8.99 12.92 11.76
CA PRO A 122 8.38 14.26 11.79
C PRO A 122 7.34 14.59 10.71
N SER A 123 7.05 13.73 9.76
CA SER A 123 6.07 13.99 8.69
C SER A 123 5.13 12.79 8.46
N SER A 124 4.87 12.01 9.50
CA SER A 124 4.13 10.75 9.42
C SER A 124 2.61 10.90 9.44
N LYS A 125 2.09 12.00 10.01
CA LYS A 125 0.64 12.16 10.26
C LYS A 125 -0.17 12.20 8.95
N PRO A 126 -1.39 11.66 8.93
CA PRO A 126 -2.26 11.71 7.77
C PRO A 126 -2.47 13.13 7.21
N GLY A 127 -2.47 13.23 5.89
CA GLY A 127 -2.52 14.49 5.15
C GLY A 127 -1.19 15.20 4.97
N MET A 128 -0.10 14.74 5.58
CA MET A 128 1.24 15.32 5.39
C MET A 128 1.80 14.97 4.02
N ILE A 129 2.53 15.93 3.42
CA ILE A 129 3.18 15.78 2.13
C ILE A 129 4.68 15.55 2.33
N THR A 130 5.21 14.46 1.74
CA THR A 130 6.59 14.00 1.94
C THR A 130 7.38 13.84 0.64
N THR A 131 7.07 14.66 -0.37
CA THR A 131 7.84 14.68 -1.62
C THR A 131 9.30 15.07 -1.39
N GLU A 132 10.21 14.66 -2.29
CA GLU A 132 11.62 15.09 -2.24
C GLU A 132 11.76 16.62 -2.40
N GLN A 133 10.84 17.27 -3.13
CA GLN A 133 10.84 18.73 -3.30
C GLN A 133 10.55 19.50 -2.02
N LEU A 134 9.90 18.87 -1.04
CA LEU A 134 9.57 19.50 0.24
C LEU A 134 10.42 19.01 1.41
N ARG A 135 10.81 17.74 1.35
CA ARG A 135 11.45 17.06 2.49
C ARG A 135 12.84 16.52 2.16
N GLY A 136 13.31 16.74 0.93
CA GLY A 136 14.54 16.11 0.45
C GLY A 136 14.46 14.59 0.48
N THR A 137 15.61 13.95 0.49
CA THR A 137 15.74 12.49 0.58
C THR A 137 15.04 11.96 1.83
N ASN A 138 14.05 11.10 1.62
CA ASN A 138 13.26 10.44 2.65
C ASN A 138 12.68 9.13 2.13
N GLY A 139 12.23 8.22 3.00
CA GLY A 139 11.75 6.91 2.59
C GLY A 139 10.66 6.96 1.51
N ILE A 140 9.60 7.77 1.71
CA ILE A 140 8.44 7.80 0.80
C ILE A 140 8.80 8.49 -0.52
N GLY A 141 9.28 9.73 -0.48
CA GLY A 141 9.57 10.52 -1.68
C GLY A 141 10.62 9.88 -2.58
N THR A 142 11.68 9.32 -1.98
CA THR A 142 12.74 8.64 -2.71
C THR A 142 12.26 7.30 -3.28
N CYS A 143 11.41 6.54 -2.55
CA CYS A 143 10.79 5.32 -3.07
C CYS A 143 9.92 5.58 -4.31
N VAL A 144 9.13 6.66 -4.29
CA VAL A 144 8.34 7.10 -5.46
C VAL A 144 9.26 7.43 -6.64
N ALA A 145 10.30 8.24 -6.40
CA ALA A 145 11.23 8.67 -7.46
C ALA A 145 12.00 7.51 -8.09
N GLU A 146 12.46 6.55 -7.29
CA GLU A 146 13.24 5.40 -7.75
C GLU A 146 12.36 4.20 -8.17
N ARG A 147 11.07 4.21 -7.88
CA ARG A 147 10.07 3.15 -8.20
C ARG A 147 10.51 1.74 -7.76
N ARG A 148 11.22 1.63 -6.67
CA ARG A 148 11.73 0.37 -6.11
C ARG A 148 11.80 0.41 -4.58
N PRO A 149 11.86 -0.74 -3.90
CA PRO A 149 12.13 -0.76 -2.47
C PRO A 149 13.47 -0.10 -2.14
N ILE A 150 13.48 0.72 -1.09
CA ILE A 150 14.66 1.46 -0.64
C ILE A 150 14.75 1.52 0.88
N GLU A 151 15.95 1.77 1.36
CA GLU A 151 16.22 2.17 2.73
C GLU A 151 16.96 3.50 2.75
N ILE A 152 16.61 4.36 3.70
CA ILE A 152 17.29 5.62 4.00
C ILE A 152 17.62 5.59 5.48
N ILE A 153 18.92 5.60 5.81
CA ILE A 153 19.40 5.38 7.18
C ILE A 153 20.18 6.62 7.66
N GLY A 154 19.71 7.24 8.74
CA GLY A 154 20.47 8.31 9.41
C GLY A 154 20.80 9.48 8.48
N ALA A 155 22.07 9.80 8.34
CA ALA A 155 22.60 10.92 7.56
C ALA A 155 22.34 10.83 6.05
N GLU A 156 21.86 9.71 5.53
CA GLU A 156 21.36 9.59 4.15
C GLU A 156 20.13 10.48 3.92
N HIS A 157 19.28 10.71 4.97
CA HIS A 157 18.19 11.68 4.87
C HIS A 157 18.75 13.07 4.55
N TYR A 158 18.08 13.79 3.65
CA TYR A 158 18.52 15.14 3.29
C TYR A 158 18.39 16.11 4.45
N LEU A 159 17.28 16.05 5.20
CA LEU A 159 17.04 16.90 6.36
C LEU A 159 17.72 16.36 7.61
N THR A 160 18.38 17.24 8.36
CA THR A 160 19.06 16.93 9.63
C THR A 160 18.11 16.29 10.65
N VAL A 161 16.86 16.73 10.72
CA VAL A 161 15.83 16.13 11.60
C VAL A 161 15.58 14.64 11.29
N GLY A 162 15.93 14.16 10.10
CA GLY A 162 15.84 12.76 9.69
C GLY A 162 16.98 11.87 10.20
N HIS A 163 18.11 12.43 10.64
CA HIS A 163 19.33 11.66 10.90
C HIS A 163 19.22 10.65 12.05
N ARG A 164 18.26 10.82 12.95
CA ARG A 164 17.98 9.85 14.02
C ARG A 164 17.10 8.67 13.58
N TRP A 165 16.63 8.67 12.33
CA TRP A 165 15.67 7.70 11.82
C TRP A 165 16.27 6.77 10.77
N SER A 166 15.74 5.56 10.68
CA SER A 166 15.83 4.66 9.54
C SER A 166 14.44 4.49 8.92
N CYS A 167 14.36 4.58 7.61
CA CYS A 167 13.14 4.43 6.84
C CYS A 167 13.30 3.30 5.82
N SER A 168 12.44 2.30 5.87
CA SER A 168 12.34 1.23 4.88
C SER A 168 11.04 1.40 4.12
N ALA A 169 11.09 1.61 2.81
CA ALA A 169 9.94 1.90 1.98
C ALA A 169 9.84 0.97 0.77
N ALA A 170 8.62 0.56 0.41
CA ALA A 170 8.35 -0.25 -0.76
C ALA A 170 7.14 0.26 -1.54
N PRO A 171 7.20 0.26 -2.89
CA PRO A 171 6.11 0.70 -3.74
C PRO A 171 4.98 -0.34 -3.79
N ILE A 172 3.75 0.15 -3.90
CA ILE A 172 2.53 -0.63 -4.15
C ILE A 172 2.08 -0.30 -5.57
N PHE A 173 1.81 -1.34 -6.36
CA PHE A 173 1.41 -1.21 -7.75
C PHE A 173 -0.02 -1.72 -7.95
N ASP A 174 -0.73 -1.13 -8.90
CA ASP A 174 -2.04 -1.61 -9.34
C ASP A 174 -1.92 -2.77 -10.35
N SER A 175 -3.07 -3.25 -10.84
CA SER A 175 -3.15 -4.31 -11.86
C SER A 175 -2.52 -3.94 -13.21
N LYS A 176 -2.27 -2.65 -13.47
CA LYS A 176 -1.64 -2.13 -14.69
C LYS A 176 -0.15 -1.80 -14.47
N ASN A 177 0.42 -2.22 -13.35
CA ASN A 177 1.79 -1.91 -12.94
C ASN A 177 2.06 -0.39 -12.80
N GLN A 178 1.01 0.39 -12.46
CA GLN A 178 1.17 1.79 -12.10
C GLN A 178 1.46 1.89 -10.60
N LEU A 179 2.45 2.70 -10.23
CA LEU A 179 2.73 3.00 -8.83
C LEU A 179 1.58 3.85 -8.29
N ILE A 180 0.86 3.32 -7.31
CA ILE A 180 -0.31 3.98 -6.70
C ILE A 180 -0.07 4.42 -5.27
N ALA A 181 0.84 3.74 -4.56
CA ALA A 181 1.11 4.02 -3.16
C ALA A 181 2.51 3.57 -2.75
N VAL A 182 2.92 3.96 -1.55
CA VAL A 182 4.14 3.50 -0.87
C VAL A 182 3.79 3.09 0.55
N LEU A 183 4.27 1.93 0.97
CA LEU A 183 4.30 1.52 2.36
C LEU A 183 5.69 1.83 2.93
N ASN A 184 5.74 2.55 4.04
CA ASN A 184 7.00 2.95 4.68
C ASN A 184 6.98 2.65 6.17
N VAL A 185 8.05 2.08 6.70
CA VAL A 185 8.32 1.96 8.13
C VAL A 185 9.43 2.92 8.50
N SER A 186 9.18 3.75 9.51
CA SER A 186 10.17 4.63 10.13
C SER A 186 10.37 4.23 11.58
N GLN A 187 11.61 4.01 11.97
CA GLN A 187 12.00 3.69 13.35
C GLN A 187 13.29 4.41 13.72
N LEU A 188 13.61 4.47 15.00
CA LEU A 188 14.89 5.02 15.41
C LEU A 188 16.04 4.24 14.77
N ARG A 189 17.09 4.93 14.35
CA ARG A 189 18.28 4.33 13.70
C ARG A 189 18.88 3.18 14.52
N GLU A 190 18.92 3.33 15.84
CA GLU A 190 19.41 2.30 16.78
C GLU A 190 18.57 1.00 16.78
N LYS A 191 17.36 1.07 16.25
CA LYS A 191 16.42 -0.06 16.10
C LYS A 191 16.37 -0.62 14.67
N TYR A 192 17.24 -0.12 13.79
CA TYR A 192 17.33 -0.63 12.43
C TYR A 192 17.63 -2.13 12.43
N HIS A 193 17.00 -2.83 11.50
CA HIS A 193 17.23 -4.24 11.23
C HIS A 193 17.16 -4.53 9.73
N SER A 194 18.14 -5.24 9.18
CA SER A 194 18.24 -5.52 7.74
C SER A 194 17.03 -6.26 7.15
N HIS A 195 16.29 -7.01 7.96
CA HIS A 195 15.08 -7.71 7.51
C HIS A 195 13.88 -6.78 7.34
N THR A 196 13.90 -5.55 7.88
CA THR A 196 12.77 -4.61 7.83
C THR A 196 12.34 -4.33 6.40
N LEU A 197 13.28 -4.02 5.50
CA LEU A 197 12.97 -3.77 4.09
C LEU A 197 12.33 -5.00 3.41
N GLY A 198 12.83 -6.19 3.71
CA GLY A 198 12.29 -7.44 3.17
C GLY A 198 10.82 -7.63 3.57
N MET A 199 10.49 -7.37 4.84
CA MET A 199 9.12 -7.48 5.36
C MET A 199 8.20 -6.39 4.80
N VAL A 200 8.65 -5.14 4.72
CA VAL A 200 7.90 -4.04 4.12
C VAL A 200 7.62 -4.30 2.64
N ARG A 201 8.61 -4.83 1.92
CA ARG A 201 8.46 -5.24 0.51
C ARG A 201 7.43 -6.37 0.35
N ALA A 202 7.48 -7.39 1.21
CA ALA A 202 6.52 -8.49 1.18
C ALA A 202 5.08 -8.00 1.47
N ALA A 203 4.91 -7.10 2.43
CA ALA A 203 3.62 -6.50 2.75
C ALA A 203 3.09 -5.62 1.60
N ALA A 204 3.94 -4.77 1.00
CA ALA A 204 3.56 -3.96 -0.15
C ALA A 204 3.13 -4.83 -1.34
N TYR A 205 3.83 -5.93 -1.58
CA TYR A 205 3.45 -6.92 -2.59
C TYR A 205 2.11 -7.59 -2.27
N ALA A 206 1.88 -8.00 -1.02
CA ALA A 206 0.60 -8.58 -0.60
C ALA A 206 -0.58 -7.62 -0.79
N ILE A 207 -0.40 -6.32 -0.49
CA ILE A 207 -1.39 -5.29 -0.75
C ILE A 207 -1.66 -5.16 -2.26
N SER A 208 -0.62 -5.13 -3.09
CA SER A 208 -0.74 -5.07 -4.55
C SER A 208 -1.56 -6.25 -5.10
N GLU A 209 -1.27 -7.48 -4.66
CA GLU A 209 -2.00 -8.68 -5.09
C GLU A 209 -3.45 -8.69 -4.60
N GLN A 210 -3.72 -8.21 -3.38
CA GLN A 210 -5.10 -8.09 -2.88
C GLN A 210 -5.92 -7.09 -3.70
N LEU A 211 -5.34 -5.95 -4.07
CA LEU A 211 -5.98 -4.97 -4.96
C LEU A 211 -6.25 -5.54 -6.35
N ARG A 212 -5.28 -6.29 -6.89
CA ARG A 212 -5.43 -6.96 -8.19
C ARG A 212 -6.55 -7.98 -8.19
N LEU A 213 -6.64 -8.81 -7.15
CA LEU A 213 -7.72 -9.79 -7.01
C LEU A 213 -9.09 -9.10 -6.89
N ARG A 214 -9.20 -8.02 -6.11
CA ARG A 214 -10.43 -7.23 -6.02
C ARG A 214 -10.84 -6.66 -7.38
N ALA A 215 -9.91 -6.06 -8.12
CA ALA A 215 -10.17 -5.51 -9.44
C ALA A 215 -10.66 -6.59 -10.42
N LEU A 216 -10.07 -7.79 -10.37
CA LEU A 216 -10.49 -8.92 -11.21
C LEU A 216 -11.90 -9.39 -10.87
N LEU A 217 -12.22 -9.51 -9.57
CA LEU A 217 -13.57 -9.88 -9.11
C LEU A 217 -14.62 -8.84 -9.52
N GLN A 218 -14.32 -7.55 -9.39
CA GLN A 218 -15.19 -6.46 -9.83
C GLN A 218 -15.41 -6.51 -11.35
N GLN A 219 -14.36 -6.78 -12.13
CA GLN A 219 -14.48 -6.92 -13.58
C GLN A 219 -15.36 -8.14 -13.96
N GLN A 220 -15.20 -9.29 -13.31
CA GLN A 220 -16.05 -10.46 -13.53
C GLN A 220 -17.52 -10.15 -13.19
N GLN A 221 -17.76 -9.50 -12.08
CA GLN A 221 -19.11 -9.08 -11.67
C GLN A 221 -19.75 -8.14 -12.70
N ALA A 222 -18.98 -7.14 -13.17
CA ALA A 222 -19.47 -6.23 -14.20
C ALA A 222 -19.83 -6.93 -15.51
N ILE A 223 -19.05 -7.93 -15.93
CA ILE A 223 -19.36 -8.74 -17.12
C ILE A 223 -20.68 -9.48 -16.93
N ILE A 224 -20.89 -10.13 -15.79
CA ILE A 224 -22.12 -10.89 -15.49
C ILE A 224 -23.34 -9.95 -15.47
N GLU A 225 -23.20 -8.72 -14.95
CA GLU A 225 -24.27 -7.71 -14.94
C GLU A 225 -24.64 -7.20 -16.35
N LEU A 226 -23.69 -7.22 -17.31
CA LEU A 226 -23.91 -6.77 -18.68
C LEU A 226 -24.55 -7.84 -19.59
N LEU A 227 -24.68 -9.09 -19.13
CA LEU A 227 -25.31 -10.14 -19.91
C LEU A 227 -26.84 -9.88 -20.04
N ASP A 228 -27.36 -10.10 -21.22
CA ASP A 228 -28.81 -10.06 -21.49
C ASP A 228 -29.57 -11.27 -20.92
N GLU A 229 -28.86 -12.24 -20.40
CA GLU A 229 -29.35 -13.47 -19.79
C GLU A 229 -29.40 -13.33 -18.26
N GLY A 230 -30.41 -13.96 -17.64
CA GLY A 230 -30.48 -14.07 -16.19
C GLY A 230 -29.46 -15.08 -15.67
N VAL A 231 -28.49 -14.63 -14.88
CA VAL A 231 -27.45 -15.47 -14.29
C VAL A 231 -27.66 -15.60 -12.79
N ILE A 232 -27.75 -16.85 -12.31
CA ILE A 232 -27.79 -17.17 -10.88
C ILE A 232 -26.72 -18.22 -10.59
N VAL A 233 -25.83 -17.93 -9.65
CA VAL A 233 -24.84 -18.87 -9.15
C VAL A 233 -25.27 -19.35 -7.77
N VAL A 234 -25.35 -20.65 -7.57
CA VAL A 234 -25.76 -21.27 -6.30
C VAL A 234 -24.67 -22.20 -5.76
N SER A 235 -24.59 -22.29 -4.45
CA SER A 235 -23.79 -23.32 -3.79
C SER A 235 -24.49 -24.68 -3.86
N ARG A 236 -23.78 -25.76 -3.55
CA ARG A 236 -24.37 -27.10 -3.43
C ARG A 236 -25.51 -27.20 -2.39
N SER A 237 -25.54 -26.31 -1.42
CA SER A 237 -26.63 -26.21 -0.43
C SER A 237 -27.83 -25.39 -0.92
N GLY A 238 -27.81 -24.90 -2.16
CA GLY A 238 -28.88 -24.06 -2.73
C GLY A 238 -28.81 -22.60 -2.34
N GLU A 239 -27.77 -22.15 -1.64
CA GLU A 239 -27.59 -20.74 -1.29
C GLU A 239 -27.16 -19.93 -2.54
N VAL A 240 -27.86 -18.85 -2.83
CA VAL A 240 -27.54 -17.94 -3.94
C VAL A 240 -26.27 -17.16 -3.61
N LYS A 241 -25.22 -17.41 -4.35
CA LYS A 241 -23.91 -16.74 -4.24
C LYS A 241 -23.83 -15.49 -5.10
N LEU A 242 -24.52 -15.51 -6.27
CA LEU A 242 -24.59 -14.38 -7.18
C LEU A 242 -25.92 -14.44 -7.93
N MET A 243 -26.52 -13.29 -8.17
CA MET A 243 -27.67 -13.10 -9.04
C MET A 243 -27.48 -11.77 -9.77
N ASN A 244 -27.54 -11.75 -11.10
CA ASN A 244 -27.49 -10.50 -11.83
C ASN A 244 -28.85 -9.79 -11.89
N SER A 245 -28.84 -8.53 -12.25
CA SER A 245 -30.06 -7.71 -12.33
C SER A 245 -31.09 -8.25 -13.31
N LYS A 246 -30.64 -8.92 -14.37
CA LYS A 246 -31.51 -9.56 -15.36
C LYS A 246 -32.27 -10.74 -14.76
N ALA A 247 -31.60 -11.62 -14.01
CA ALA A 247 -32.24 -12.74 -13.31
C ALA A 247 -33.25 -12.24 -12.27
N ALA A 248 -32.90 -11.21 -11.50
CA ALA A 248 -33.82 -10.60 -10.55
C ALA A 248 -35.09 -10.07 -11.24
N SER A 249 -34.93 -9.37 -12.37
CA SER A 249 -36.06 -8.88 -13.17
C SER A 249 -36.95 -10.01 -13.72
N MET A 250 -36.33 -11.08 -14.23
CA MET A 250 -37.06 -12.27 -14.75
C MET A 250 -37.85 -12.98 -13.65
N LEU A 251 -37.35 -12.97 -12.41
CA LEU A 251 -38.03 -13.54 -11.24
C LEU A 251 -38.99 -12.57 -10.56
N GLY A 252 -39.18 -11.36 -11.10
CA GLY A 252 -40.08 -10.34 -10.53
C GLY A 252 -39.57 -9.76 -9.20
N LEU A 253 -38.26 -9.84 -8.95
CA LEU A 253 -37.64 -9.33 -7.72
C LEU A 253 -37.22 -7.86 -7.88
N PRO A 254 -37.33 -7.03 -6.81
CA PRO A 254 -36.96 -5.61 -6.89
C PRO A 254 -35.48 -5.37 -7.02
N ALA A 255 -34.63 -6.34 -6.63
CA ALA A 255 -33.18 -6.29 -6.70
C ALA A 255 -32.58 -7.70 -6.65
N PRO A 256 -31.31 -7.90 -7.10
CA PRO A 256 -30.58 -9.13 -6.92
C PRO A 256 -30.53 -9.57 -5.45
N GLN A 257 -30.65 -10.87 -5.21
CA GLN A 257 -30.61 -11.46 -3.87
C GLN A 257 -29.37 -12.33 -3.70
N GLN A 258 -28.72 -12.24 -2.55
CA GLN A 258 -27.59 -13.08 -2.19
C GLN A 258 -27.78 -13.61 -0.75
N GLY A 259 -27.19 -14.75 -0.46
CA GLY A 259 -27.27 -15.40 0.84
C GLY A 259 -28.58 -16.15 1.12
N GLU A 260 -29.61 -15.98 0.28
CA GLU A 260 -30.88 -16.66 0.40
C GLU A 260 -30.85 -18.01 -0.32
N ASN A 261 -31.76 -18.93 0.09
CA ASN A 261 -31.88 -20.20 -0.60
C ASN A 261 -32.66 -20.02 -1.92
N ILE A 262 -32.17 -20.64 -3.00
CA ILE A 262 -32.76 -20.55 -4.36
C ILE A 262 -34.24 -20.97 -4.39
N TYR A 263 -34.65 -21.92 -3.55
CA TYR A 263 -36.05 -22.37 -3.44
C TYR A 263 -37.01 -21.30 -2.93
N LYS A 264 -36.51 -20.19 -2.42
CA LYS A 264 -37.33 -19.01 -2.08
C LYS A 264 -37.86 -18.31 -3.35
N PHE A 265 -37.14 -18.43 -4.46
CA PHE A 265 -37.40 -17.72 -5.71
C PHE A 265 -37.88 -18.64 -6.84
N MET A 266 -37.52 -19.91 -6.76
CA MET A 266 -37.81 -20.91 -7.78
C MET A 266 -38.47 -22.16 -7.16
N ARG A 267 -39.45 -22.73 -7.86
CA ARG A 267 -40.05 -24.00 -7.40
C ARG A 267 -39.06 -25.12 -7.48
N PRO A 268 -39.07 -26.07 -6.49
CA PRO A 268 -38.30 -27.28 -6.59
C PRO A 268 -38.58 -28.02 -7.90
N SER A 269 -37.54 -28.42 -8.60
CA SER A 269 -37.63 -29.18 -9.85
C SER A 269 -36.48 -30.16 -9.93
N GLN A 270 -36.70 -31.28 -10.66
CA GLN A 270 -35.66 -32.29 -10.91
C GLN A 270 -34.39 -31.64 -11.49
N MET A 271 -34.56 -30.65 -12.37
CA MET A 271 -33.47 -29.90 -12.97
C MET A 271 -32.66 -29.15 -11.93
N LEU A 272 -33.32 -28.44 -11.02
CA LEU A 272 -32.64 -27.69 -9.98
C LEU A 272 -31.91 -28.62 -8.99
N ASP A 273 -32.52 -29.72 -8.62
CA ASP A 273 -31.90 -30.75 -7.76
C ASP A 273 -30.67 -31.36 -8.43
N ASN A 274 -30.73 -31.64 -9.71
CA ASN A 274 -29.61 -32.17 -10.50
C ASN A 274 -28.45 -31.13 -10.54
N ILE A 275 -28.74 -29.85 -10.78
CA ILE A 275 -27.75 -28.77 -10.72
C ILE A 275 -27.06 -28.72 -9.33
N LEU A 276 -27.83 -28.79 -8.26
CA LEU A 276 -27.30 -28.74 -6.89
C LEU A 276 -26.48 -29.99 -6.52
N THR A 277 -26.82 -31.14 -7.07
CA THR A 277 -26.07 -32.40 -6.89
C THR A 277 -24.80 -32.46 -7.72
N GLY A 278 -24.62 -31.55 -8.70
CA GLY A 278 -23.43 -31.45 -9.53
C GLY A 278 -23.37 -32.49 -10.64
N ASP A 279 -24.51 -32.84 -11.25
CA ASP A 279 -24.55 -33.70 -12.41
C ASP A 279 -23.90 -32.98 -13.62
N PRO A 280 -22.77 -33.49 -14.18
CA PRO A 280 -22.06 -32.85 -15.28
C PRO A 280 -22.78 -32.87 -16.62
N HIS A 281 -23.93 -33.55 -16.73
CA HIS A 281 -24.68 -33.71 -17.98
C HIS A 281 -25.76 -32.65 -18.20
N ILE A 282 -25.86 -31.63 -17.32
CA ILE A 282 -26.84 -30.54 -17.48
C ILE A 282 -26.17 -29.35 -18.16
N MET A 283 -26.03 -29.43 -19.44
CA MET A 283 -25.77 -28.27 -20.31
C MET A 283 -27.02 -27.99 -21.16
N ASP A 284 -27.42 -26.71 -21.22
CA ASP A 284 -28.49 -26.17 -22.09
C ASP A 284 -29.88 -26.87 -21.97
N GLN A 285 -30.41 -26.93 -20.74
CA GLN A 285 -31.82 -27.27 -20.57
C GLN A 285 -32.65 -25.99 -20.41
N GLU A 286 -33.63 -25.81 -21.31
CA GLU A 286 -34.66 -24.78 -21.15
C GLU A 286 -35.59 -25.11 -19.99
N ALA A 287 -35.67 -24.24 -18.98
CA ALA A 287 -36.68 -24.30 -17.94
C ALA A 287 -37.76 -23.24 -18.21
N GLN A 288 -39.01 -23.63 -18.33
CA GLN A 288 -40.12 -22.71 -18.32
C GLN A 288 -40.37 -22.23 -16.87
N PHE A 289 -40.28 -20.94 -16.67
CA PHE A 289 -40.68 -20.30 -15.42
C PHE A 289 -42.18 -19.95 -15.52
N PRO A 290 -42.93 -20.13 -14.45
CA PRO A 290 -44.35 -19.82 -14.43
C PRO A 290 -44.65 -18.33 -14.54
#